data_e0c5850854b16961b2416f687b5c4c72
#
_entry.id   e0c5850854b16961b2416f687b5c4c72
#
_cell.length_a   1.000
_cell.length_b   1.000
_cell.length_c   1.000
_cell.angle_alpha   90.00
_cell.angle_beta   90.00
_cell.angle_gamma   90.00
#
_symmetry.space_group_name_H-M   'P 1'
#
loop_
_entity.id
_entity.type
_entity.pdbx_description
1 polymer ?
#
loop_
_entity_poly.entity_id
_entity_poly.type
_entity_poly.pdbx_seq_one_letter_code
_entity_poly.pdbx_strand_id
1 'polypeptide(L)'
;RFGNKLGVANATHDYAKYWTKEFVPVWRELGGEVAAMNPMDYNKSADFYTGVSKVLSEDPDVMFVGGASEPTGLVVRQARELGFKGGFILMDQAKMDEVAKVSGGIKSLEGSVGVVPLDKYENEGAKLFLEKWQEDHNGVATSETAYNYFAMYLIAQAMQEAGTVDDAKAIRAAIASAMDKVSVEHNPYDVDGIDEAGNLGADPQIAEVVDGEVVLRKLSEITE
;
A
#
# COMPACT_ATOMS: atom_id res chain seq x y z
N ARG A 1 -4.30 -19.54 -3.20
CA ARG A 1 -5.22 -19.53 -4.36
C ARG A 1 -4.51 -19.91 -5.64
N PHE A 2 -3.31 -19.39 -5.92
CA PHE A 2 -2.61 -19.62 -7.19
C PHE A 2 -1.42 -20.59 -7.06
N GLY A 3 -0.80 -20.68 -5.92
CA GLY A 3 0.39 -21.48 -5.66
C GLY A 3 1.43 -20.70 -4.85
N ASN A 4 2.66 -21.20 -4.83
CA ASN A 4 3.74 -20.68 -3.98
C ASN A 4 4.99 -20.24 -4.72
N LYS A 5 4.99 -20.25 -6.06
CA LYS A 5 6.10 -19.74 -6.88
C LYS A 5 5.97 -18.24 -7.09
N LEU A 6 6.91 -17.47 -6.57
CA LEU A 6 6.96 -16.02 -6.65
C LEU A 6 7.86 -15.55 -7.78
N GLY A 7 7.31 -14.69 -8.64
CA GLY A 7 8.10 -13.84 -9.54
C GLY A 7 8.22 -12.43 -8.95
N VAL A 8 9.40 -11.86 -8.89
CA VAL A 8 9.63 -10.49 -8.39
C VAL A 8 9.96 -9.58 -9.55
N ALA A 9 9.13 -8.55 -9.76
CA ALA A 9 9.27 -7.56 -10.83
C ALA A 9 9.12 -6.12 -10.31
N ASN A 10 9.69 -5.83 -9.14
CA ASN A 10 9.62 -4.53 -8.48
C ASN A 10 10.51 -3.47 -9.16
N ALA A 11 10.29 -2.21 -8.82
CA ALA A 11 11.15 -1.10 -9.18
C ALA A 11 12.57 -1.25 -8.61
N THR A 12 13.53 -0.47 -9.15
CA THR A 12 14.94 -0.51 -8.73
C THR A 12 15.35 0.58 -7.77
N HIS A 13 14.44 1.48 -7.35
CA HIS A 13 14.74 2.48 -6.33
C HIS A 13 14.91 1.84 -4.94
N ASP A 14 15.53 2.54 -4.01
CA ASP A 14 15.97 1.97 -2.74
C ASP A 14 14.81 1.47 -1.87
N TYR A 15 13.66 2.12 -1.90
CA TYR A 15 12.48 1.67 -1.18
C TYR A 15 11.96 0.32 -1.70
N ALA A 16 11.88 0.12 -3.01
CA ALA A 16 11.48 -1.16 -3.59
C ALA A 16 12.50 -2.29 -3.34
N LYS A 17 13.79 -1.95 -3.33
CA LYS A 17 14.85 -2.90 -2.91
C LYS A 17 14.70 -3.30 -1.45
N TYR A 18 14.38 -2.34 -0.56
CA TYR A 18 14.13 -2.63 0.84
C TYR A 18 12.94 -3.59 0.99
N TRP A 19 11.81 -3.30 0.35
CA TRP A 19 10.65 -4.19 0.33
C TRP A 19 10.99 -5.59 -0.15
N THR A 20 11.74 -5.72 -1.26
CA THR A 20 12.16 -7.02 -1.77
C THR A 20 13.05 -7.77 -0.79
N LYS A 21 13.97 -7.06 -0.13
CA LYS A 21 14.89 -7.62 0.87
C LYS A 21 14.17 -8.17 2.08
N GLU A 22 13.13 -7.48 2.55
CA GLU A 22 12.36 -7.91 3.73
C GLU A 22 11.31 -8.97 3.37
N PHE A 23 10.62 -8.83 2.25
CA PHE A 23 9.54 -9.71 1.83
C PHE A 23 10.01 -11.12 1.41
N VAL A 24 11.08 -11.20 0.63
CA VAL A 24 11.55 -12.49 0.06
C VAL A 24 11.95 -13.52 1.12
N PRO A 25 12.67 -13.18 2.20
CA PRO A 25 12.93 -14.13 3.28
C PRO A 25 11.64 -14.65 3.94
N VAL A 26 10.69 -13.77 4.25
CA VAL A 26 9.41 -14.14 4.87
C VAL A 26 8.61 -15.07 3.93
N TRP A 27 8.58 -14.79 2.62
CA TRP A 27 7.94 -15.68 1.65
C TRP A 27 8.51 -17.10 1.70
N ARG A 28 9.85 -17.22 1.79
CA ARG A 28 10.53 -18.53 1.89
C ARG A 28 10.28 -19.23 3.22
N GLU A 29 10.26 -18.50 4.34
CA GLU A 29 9.94 -19.02 5.68
C GLU A 29 8.52 -19.60 5.73
N LEU A 30 7.59 -19.01 4.99
CA LEU A 30 6.23 -19.51 4.82
C LEU A 30 6.11 -20.69 3.82
N GLY A 31 7.23 -21.22 3.30
CA GLY A 31 7.27 -22.34 2.38
C GLY A 31 7.12 -21.95 0.91
N GLY A 32 7.25 -20.69 0.57
CA GLY A 32 7.21 -20.21 -0.80
C GLY A 32 8.56 -20.36 -1.52
N GLU A 33 8.50 -20.49 -2.84
CA GLU A 33 9.64 -20.51 -3.77
C GLU A 33 9.76 -19.16 -4.47
N VAL A 34 10.97 -18.66 -4.69
CA VAL A 34 11.23 -17.50 -5.55
C VAL A 34 11.74 -18.02 -6.89
N ALA A 35 10.86 -18.10 -7.86
CA ALA A 35 11.14 -18.63 -9.18
C ALA A 35 11.98 -17.65 -10.02
N ALA A 36 11.69 -16.36 -9.95
CA ALA A 36 12.40 -15.34 -10.72
C ALA A 36 12.50 -14.01 -9.95
N MET A 37 13.58 -13.28 -10.23
CA MET A 37 13.78 -11.90 -9.78
C MET A 37 14.34 -11.05 -10.92
N ASN A 38 13.55 -10.09 -11.40
CA ASN A 38 14.00 -9.14 -12.42
C ASN A 38 13.49 -7.72 -12.11
N PRO A 39 14.10 -7.01 -11.15
CA PRO A 39 13.75 -5.62 -10.89
C PRO A 39 13.98 -4.74 -12.13
N MET A 40 13.10 -3.75 -12.33
CA MET A 40 13.10 -2.89 -13.51
C MET A 40 13.13 -1.41 -13.12
N ASP A 41 13.73 -0.58 -13.96
CA ASP A 41 13.77 0.87 -13.71
C ASP A 41 12.46 1.52 -14.18
N TYR A 42 11.54 1.69 -13.25
CA TYR A 42 10.21 2.25 -13.50
C TYR A 42 10.23 3.75 -13.89
N ASN A 43 11.35 4.43 -13.68
CA ASN A 43 11.48 5.86 -14.03
C ASN A 43 11.98 6.08 -15.44
N LYS A 44 12.60 5.06 -16.07
CA LYS A 44 13.26 5.19 -17.39
C LYS A 44 12.46 4.64 -18.55
N SER A 45 11.47 3.80 -18.30
CA SER A 45 10.74 3.13 -19.37
C SER A 45 9.25 3.00 -19.02
N ALA A 46 8.43 3.02 -20.05
CA ALA A 46 7.04 2.57 -20.02
C ALA A 46 6.87 1.21 -20.73
N ASP A 47 7.96 0.64 -21.24
CA ASP A 47 8.00 -0.68 -21.86
C ASP A 47 8.75 -1.65 -20.95
N PHE A 48 8.02 -2.57 -20.37
CA PHE A 48 8.50 -3.59 -19.44
C PHE A 48 8.37 -5.02 -19.98
N TYR A 49 7.92 -5.21 -21.24
CA TYR A 49 7.68 -6.54 -21.82
C TYR A 49 8.88 -7.48 -21.71
N THR A 50 10.08 -7.00 -22.04
CA THR A 50 11.29 -7.82 -21.93
C THR A 50 11.56 -8.25 -20.49
N GLY A 51 11.41 -7.35 -19.52
CA GLY A 51 11.64 -7.65 -18.11
C GLY A 51 10.57 -8.57 -17.54
N VAL A 52 9.31 -8.33 -17.87
CA VAL A 52 8.17 -9.16 -17.47
C VAL A 52 8.28 -10.56 -18.08
N SER A 53 8.62 -10.68 -19.39
CA SER A 53 8.81 -11.97 -20.03
C SER A 53 9.87 -12.83 -19.36
N LYS A 54 10.98 -12.22 -18.88
CA LYS A 54 12.00 -12.94 -18.11
C LYS A 54 11.47 -13.53 -16.81
N VAL A 55 10.58 -12.79 -16.12
CA VAL A 55 9.95 -13.31 -14.90
C VAL A 55 8.97 -14.42 -15.24
N LEU A 56 8.14 -14.23 -16.27
CA LEU A 56 7.13 -15.20 -16.68
C LEU A 56 7.71 -16.49 -17.28
N SER A 57 8.95 -16.46 -17.82
CA SER A 57 9.62 -17.66 -18.34
C SER A 57 9.93 -18.72 -17.28
N GLU A 58 9.93 -18.34 -16.00
CA GLU A 58 10.11 -19.25 -14.86
C GLU A 58 8.78 -19.73 -14.27
N ASP A 59 7.66 -19.46 -14.98
CA ASP A 59 6.31 -19.91 -14.65
C ASP A 59 5.88 -19.62 -13.20
N PRO A 60 5.88 -18.33 -12.78
CA PRO A 60 5.46 -17.99 -11.42
C PRO A 60 3.94 -18.09 -11.24
N ASP A 61 3.51 -18.52 -10.06
CA ASP A 61 2.11 -18.56 -9.65
C ASP A 61 1.56 -17.17 -9.27
N VAL A 62 2.43 -16.35 -8.67
CA VAL A 62 2.13 -14.99 -8.22
C VAL A 62 3.30 -14.05 -8.55
N MET A 63 3.01 -12.78 -8.71
CA MET A 63 4.05 -11.76 -8.94
C MET A 63 4.04 -10.70 -7.85
N PHE A 64 5.19 -10.43 -7.24
CA PHE A 64 5.40 -9.28 -6.38
C PHE A 64 5.86 -8.11 -7.24
N VAL A 65 5.03 -7.08 -7.32
CA VAL A 65 5.23 -5.91 -8.17
C VAL A 65 5.04 -4.63 -7.38
N GLY A 66 5.85 -3.63 -7.64
CA GLY A 66 5.66 -2.36 -6.96
C GLY A 66 6.73 -1.33 -7.23
N GLY A 67 6.30 -0.12 -7.07
CA GLY A 67 6.92 1.16 -7.25
C GLY A 67 5.81 2.19 -7.26
N ALA A 68 5.96 3.31 -7.94
CA ALA A 68 4.85 4.23 -8.15
C ALA A 68 3.69 3.56 -8.91
N SER A 69 2.46 4.00 -8.65
CA SER A 69 1.24 3.31 -9.13
C SER A 69 1.17 3.20 -10.65
N GLU A 70 1.48 4.29 -11.38
CA GLU A 70 1.36 4.32 -12.85
C GLU A 70 2.29 3.29 -13.54
N PRO A 71 3.62 3.27 -13.31
CA PRO A 71 4.49 2.25 -13.91
C PRO A 71 4.18 0.84 -13.41
N THR A 72 3.73 0.67 -12.16
CA THR A 72 3.25 -0.63 -11.67
C THR A 72 2.04 -1.11 -12.48
N GLY A 73 1.10 -0.22 -12.78
CA GLY A 73 -0.05 -0.52 -13.64
C GLY A 73 0.36 -0.96 -15.06
N LEU A 74 1.43 -0.38 -15.61
CA LEU A 74 1.99 -0.81 -16.89
C LEU A 74 2.57 -2.23 -16.81
N VAL A 75 3.31 -2.56 -15.74
CA VAL A 75 3.84 -3.91 -15.51
C VAL A 75 2.72 -4.93 -15.40
N VAL A 76 1.67 -4.63 -14.62
CA VAL A 76 0.48 -5.49 -14.49
C VAL A 76 -0.19 -5.71 -15.86
N ARG A 77 -0.43 -4.63 -16.61
CA ARG A 77 -1.05 -4.71 -17.94
C ARG A 77 -0.23 -5.61 -18.87
N GLN A 78 1.07 -5.36 -18.97
CA GLN A 78 1.94 -6.11 -19.86
C GLN A 78 2.09 -7.57 -19.44
N ALA A 79 2.06 -7.87 -18.14
CA ALA A 79 2.02 -9.25 -17.66
C ALA A 79 0.72 -9.96 -18.11
N ARG A 80 -0.43 -9.28 -18.02
CA ARG A 80 -1.71 -9.82 -18.50
C ARG A 80 -1.71 -10.04 -20.03
N GLU A 81 -1.18 -9.10 -20.79
CA GLU A 81 -1.04 -9.20 -22.26
C GLU A 81 -0.10 -10.35 -22.67
N LEU A 82 0.92 -10.65 -21.87
CA LEU A 82 1.79 -11.80 -22.03
C LEU A 82 1.18 -13.13 -21.53
N GLY A 83 -0.05 -13.09 -21.03
CA GLY A 83 -0.81 -14.28 -20.66
C GLY A 83 -0.74 -14.69 -19.19
N PHE A 84 -0.13 -13.91 -18.31
CA PHE A 84 -0.10 -14.20 -16.87
C PHE A 84 -1.51 -14.23 -16.28
N LYS A 85 -1.84 -15.32 -15.56
CA LYS A 85 -3.17 -15.58 -14.97
C LYS A 85 -3.15 -15.55 -13.43
N GLY A 86 -1.96 -15.53 -12.82
CA GLY A 86 -1.81 -15.49 -11.36
C GLY A 86 -2.21 -14.15 -10.74
N GLY A 87 -2.14 -14.06 -9.42
CA GLY A 87 -2.38 -12.82 -8.67
C GLY A 87 -1.13 -11.95 -8.58
N PHE A 88 -1.34 -10.68 -8.22
CA PHE A 88 -0.25 -9.79 -7.89
C PHE A 88 -0.27 -9.47 -6.39
N ILE A 89 0.92 -9.38 -5.80
CA ILE A 89 1.12 -8.78 -4.50
C ILE A 89 1.66 -7.38 -4.80
N LEU A 90 0.85 -6.36 -4.50
CA LEU A 90 1.21 -4.97 -4.76
C LEU A 90 1.97 -4.39 -3.56
N MET A 91 3.12 -3.79 -3.83
CA MET A 91 3.82 -2.99 -2.83
C MET A 91 2.96 -1.77 -2.43
N ASP A 92 3.10 -1.29 -1.21
CA ASP A 92 2.26 -0.23 -0.63
C ASP A 92 2.24 1.10 -1.41
N GLN A 93 3.32 1.44 -2.12
CA GLN A 93 3.33 2.60 -3.02
C GLN A 93 2.41 2.44 -4.23
N ALA A 94 2.11 1.22 -4.63
CA ALA A 94 1.26 0.92 -5.77
C ALA A 94 -0.20 0.87 -5.32
N LYS A 95 -0.88 2.00 -5.34
CA LYS A 95 -2.29 2.12 -4.93
C LYS A 95 -3.17 1.35 -5.91
N MET A 96 -3.95 0.42 -5.37
CA MET A 96 -4.70 -0.56 -6.16
C MET A 96 -5.66 0.09 -7.17
N ASP A 97 -6.35 1.13 -6.77
CA ASP A 97 -7.28 1.89 -7.63
C ASP A 97 -6.57 2.65 -8.77
N GLU A 98 -5.37 3.19 -8.50
CA GLU A 98 -4.55 3.86 -9.50
C GLU A 98 -3.91 2.86 -10.47
N VAL A 99 -3.39 1.74 -9.94
CA VAL A 99 -2.87 0.62 -10.74
C VAL A 99 -3.97 0.10 -11.68
N ALA A 100 -5.20 -0.07 -11.17
CA ALA A 100 -6.34 -0.51 -11.96
C ALA A 100 -6.65 0.43 -13.13
N LYS A 101 -6.58 1.75 -12.95
CA LYS A 101 -6.81 2.74 -14.04
C LYS A 101 -5.86 2.52 -15.21
N VAL A 102 -4.60 2.17 -14.93
CA VAL A 102 -3.56 1.99 -15.96
C VAL A 102 -3.55 0.59 -16.54
N SER A 103 -3.87 -0.42 -15.73
CA SER A 103 -3.80 -1.83 -16.14
C SER A 103 -5.02 -2.34 -16.92
N GLY A 104 -6.04 -1.51 -17.12
CA GLY A 104 -7.25 -1.88 -17.88
C GLY A 104 -8.46 -2.18 -17.01
N GLY A 105 -8.48 -1.69 -15.79
CA GLY A 105 -9.57 -1.82 -14.82
C GLY A 105 -9.30 -2.83 -13.73
N ILE A 106 -10.16 -2.83 -12.71
CA ILE A 106 -9.98 -3.65 -11.50
C ILE A 106 -9.90 -5.16 -11.81
N LYS A 107 -10.55 -5.63 -12.86
CA LYS A 107 -10.52 -7.04 -13.29
C LYS A 107 -9.12 -7.52 -13.71
N SER A 108 -8.23 -6.61 -14.11
CA SER A 108 -6.83 -6.96 -14.39
C SER A 108 -6.06 -7.37 -13.14
N LEU A 109 -6.57 -6.98 -11.97
CA LEU A 109 -6.03 -7.28 -10.65
C LEU A 109 -6.73 -8.47 -9.97
N GLU A 110 -7.55 -9.24 -10.70
CA GLU A 110 -8.22 -10.42 -10.11
C GLU A 110 -7.25 -11.31 -9.33
N GLY A 111 -7.61 -11.60 -8.06
CA GLY A 111 -6.81 -12.39 -7.13
C GLY A 111 -5.56 -11.68 -6.60
N SER A 112 -5.44 -10.38 -6.79
CA SER A 112 -4.33 -9.59 -6.27
C SER A 112 -4.64 -9.02 -4.89
N VAL A 113 -3.59 -8.76 -4.13
CA VAL A 113 -3.65 -8.12 -2.81
C VAL A 113 -2.80 -6.85 -2.79
N GLY A 114 -3.23 -5.87 -2.01
CA GLY A 114 -2.52 -4.59 -1.89
C GLY A 114 -3.11 -3.69 -0.82
N VAL A 115 -2.69 -2.43 -0.84
CA VAL A 115 -3.18 -1.40 0.08
C VAL A 115 -4.64 -1.06 -0.23
N VAL A 116 -5.42 -0.93 0.82
CA VAL A 116 -6.83 -0.53 0.73
C VAL A 116 -6.95 0.87 0.13
N PRO A 117 -7.75 1.07 -0.93
CA PRO A 117 -8.10 2.41 -1.40
C PRO A 117 -8.81 3.22 -0.32
N LEU A 118 -8.49 4.50 -0.21
CA LEU A 118 -9.01 5.37 0.86
C LEU A 118 -10.55 5.41 0.90
N ASP A 119 -11.20 5.40 -0.26
CA ASP A 119 -12.66 5.42 -0.40
C ASP A 119 -13.35 4.12 0.04
N LYS A 120 -12.58 3.09 0.39
CA LYS A 120 -13.08 1.81 0.89
C LYS A 120 -13.02 1.67 2.41
N TYR A 121 -12.41 2.63 3.09
CA TYR A 121 -12.44 2.64 4.55
C TYR A 121 -13.84 3.00 5.04
N GLU A 122 -14.40 2.17 5.93
CA GLU A 122 -15.78 2.33 6.42
C GLU A 122 -15.87 3.07 7.77
N ASN A 123 -14.73 3.39 8.38
CA ASN A 123 -14.69 4.10 9.64
C ASN A 123 -15.22 5.55 9.52
N GLU A 124 -15.66 6.12 10.63
CA GLU A 124 -16.23 7.46 10.69
C GLU A 124 -15.23 8.53 10.26
N GLY A 125 -13.96 8.42 10.69
CA GLY A 125 -12.90 9.39 10.37
C GLY A 125 -12.62 9.47 8.88
N ALA A 126 -12.58 8.34 8.16
CA ALA A 126 -12.41 8.33 6.71
C ALA A 126 -13.57 9.01 5.99
N LYS A 127 -14.82 8.73 6.40
CA LYS A 127 -16.01 9.33 5.81
C LYS A 127 -16.02 10.85 5.98
N LEU A 128 -15.82 11.32 7.21
CA LEU A 128 -15.76 12.76 7.51
C LEU A 128 -14.65 13.47 6.75
N PHE A 129 -13.45 12.85 6.67
CA PHE A 129 -12.34 13.40 5.90
C PHE A 129 -12.67 13.51 4.40
N LEU A 130 -13.23 12.46 3.80
CA LEU A 130 -13.57 12.44 2.37
C LEU A 130 -14.66 13.45 2.03
N GLU A 131 -15.69 13.56 2.86
CA GLU A 131 -16.76 14.56 2.71
C GLU A 131 -16.18 15.98 2.73
N LYS A 132 -15.40 16.29 3.78
CA LYS A 132 -14.76 17.60 3.92
C LYS A 132 -13.80 17.91 2.78
N TRP A 133 -13.01 16.94 2.36
CA TRP A 133 -12.08 17.11 1.24
C TRP A 133 -12.83 17.45 -0.06
N GLN A 134 -13.94 16.75 -0.32
CA GLN A 134 -14.76 17.00 -1.49
C GLN A 134 -15.38 18.41 -1.46
N GLU A 135 -15.83 18.88 -0.29
CA GLU A 135 -16.38 20.23 -0.13
C GLU A 135 -15.32 21.31 -0.36
N ASP A 136 -14.12 21.14 0.22
CA ASP A 136 -13.07 22.16 0.20
C ASP A 136 -12.31 22.23 -1.13
N HIS A 137 -12.15 21.09 -1.83
CA HIS A 137 -11.21 20.97 -2.95
C HIS A 137 -11.85 20.51 -4.27
N ASN A 138 -13.11 20.07 -4.25
CA ASN A 138 -13.82 19.54 -5.42
C ASN A 138 -12.99 18.48 -6.20
N GLY A 139 -12.29 17.62 -5.47
CA GLY A 139 -11.38 16.62 -6.01
C GLY A 139 -11.35 15.33 -5.20
N VAL A 140 -10.63 14.33 -5.69
CA VAL A 140 -10.46 13.04 -5.03
C VAL A 140 -9.25 13.10 -4.09
N ALA A 141 -9.46 12.80 -2.81
CA ALA A 141 -8.37 12.62 -1.86
C ALA A 141 -7.64 11.30 -2.13
N THR A 142 -6.32 11.31 -1.94
CA THR A 142 -5.50 10.09 -1.98
C THR A 142 -5.16 9.63 -0.57
N SER A 143 -4.65 8.40 -0.45
CA SER A 143 -4.16 7.88 0.83
C SER A 143 -3.05 8.78 1.40
N GLU A 144 -2.15 9.29 0.57
CA GLU A 144 -1.09 10.22 0.97
C GLU A 144 -1.66 11.53 1.52
N THR A 145 -2.73 12.05 0.92
CA THR A 145 -3.42 13.25 1.42
C THR A 145 -3.94 13.02 2.83
N ALA A 146 -4.61 11.88 3.07
CA ALA A 146 -5.16 11.54 4.37
C ALA A 146 -4.07 11.30 5.43
N TYR A 147 -2.96 10.65 5.08
CA TYR A 147 -1.82 10.49 5.99
C TYR A 147 -1.18 11.82 6.38
N ASN A 148 -0.97 12.72 5.42
CA ASN A 148 -0.41 14.03 5.71
C ASN A 148 -1.37 14.88 6.54
N TYR A 149 -2.67 14.82 6.26
CA TYR A 149 -3.70 15.48 7.05
C TYR A 149 -3.66 15.03 8.51
N PHE A 150 -3.73 13.72 8.76
CA PHE A 150 -3.63 13.14 10.10
C PHE A 150 -2.33 13.52 10.81
N ALA A 151 -1.18 13.39 10.12
CA ALA A 151 0.12 13.69 10.69
C ALA A 151 0.23 15.16 11.15
N MET A 152 -0.33 16.10 10.39
CA MET A 152 -0.34 17.53 10.78
C MET A 152 -1.15 17.78 12.04
N TYR A 153 -2.33 17.16 12.17
CA TYR A 153 -3.15 17.28 13.39
C TYR A 153 -2.49 16.63 14.59
N LEU A 154 -1.91 15.43 14.40
CA LEU A 154 -1.17 14.74 15.47
C LEU A 154 0.03 15.57 15.97
N ILE A 155 0.82 16.14 15.06
CA ILE A 155 1.96 16.98 15.43
C ILE A 155 1.48 18.25 16.16
N ALA A 156 0.43 18.91 15.67
CA ALA A 156 -0.14 20.09 16.33
C ALA A 156 -0.64 19.75 17.75
N GLN A 157 -1.31 18.60 17.92
CA GLN A 157 -1.74 18.14 19.23
C GLN A 157 -0.54 17.82 20.14
N ALA A 158 0.52 17.20 19.61
CA ALA A 158 1.74 16.92 20.37
C ALA A 158 2.47 18.22 20.80
N MET A 159 2.46 19.26 19.99
CA MET A 159 2.98 20.58 20.36
C MET A 159 2.18 21.21 21.52
N GLN A 160 0.86 21.06 21.50
CA GLN A 160 0.00 21.53 22.60
C GLN A 160 0.30 20.78 23.90
N GLU A 161 0.42 19.44 23.82
CA GLU A 161 0.76 18.60 24.99
C GLU A 161 2.15 18.93 25.56
N ALA A 162 3.12 19.13 24.67
CA ALA A 162 4.49 19.47 25.07
C ALA A 162 4.63 20.92 25.55
N GLY A 163 3.66 21.79 25.28
CA GLY A 163 3.71 23.22 25.61
C GLY A 163 4.80 23.99 24.84
N THR A 164 5.23 23.46 23.69
CA THR A 164 6.30 24.05 22.87
C THR A 164 6.10 23.74 21.39
N VAL A 165 6.63 24.62 20.53
CA VAL A 165 6.61 24.44 19.05
C VAL A 165 8.02 24.25 18.47
N ASP A 166 9.07 24.37 19.28
CA ASP A 166 10.48 24.38 18.85
C ASP A 166 11.37 23.32 19.55
N ASP A 167 10.89 22.68 20.62
CA ASP A 167 11.58 21.55 21.24
C ASP A 167 11.12 20.23 20.61
N ALA A 168 11.82 19.79 19.57
CA ALA A 168 11.51 18.55 18.86
C ALA A 168 11.54 17.29 19.74
N LYS A 169 12.37 17.28 20.83
CA LYS A 169 12.43 16.15 21.74
C LYS A 169 11.20 16.08 22.64
N ALA A 170 10.78 17.23 23.16
CA ALA A 170 9.56 17.32 23.97
C ALA A 170 8.33 16.98 23.12
N ILE A 171 8.22 17.50 21.89
CA ILE A 171 7.13 17.20 20.96
C ILE A 171 7.09 15.70 20.65
N ARG A 172 8.23 15.08 20.30
CA ARG A 172 8.30 13.65 20.06
C ARG A 172 7.85 12.81 21.26
N ALA A 173 8.25 13.19 22.46
CA ALA A 173 7.85 12.49 23.69
C ALA A 173 6.34 12.59 23.97
N ALA A 174 5.69 13.64 23.48
CA ALA A 174 4.25 13.86 23.64
C ALA A 174 3.39 13.18 22.58
N ILE A 175 3.95 12.61 21.50
CA ILE A 175 3.15 12.05 20.39
C ILE A 175 2.19 10.96 20.86
N ALA A 176 2.64 10.03 21.70
CA ALA A 176 1.80 8.92 22.17
C ALA A 176 0.57 9.42 22.95
N SER A 177 0.76 10.39 23.87
CA SER A 177 -0.36 10.98 24.62
C SER A 177 -1.23 11.92 23.79
N ALA A 178 -0.66 12.52 22.75
CA ALA A 178 -1.41 13.37 21.82
C ALA A 178 -2.34 12.55 20.92
N MET A 179 -1.98 11.30 20.61
CA MET A 179 -2.79 10.41 19.78
C MET A 179 -4.20 10.26 20.30
N ASP A 180 -4.36 10.02 21.61
CA ASP A 180 -5.66 9.85 22.27
C ASP A 180 -6.55 11.10 22.22
N LYS A 181 -5.98 12.25 21.82
CA LYS A 181 -6.67 13.55 21.77
C LYS A 181 -6.93 14.04 20.33
N VAL A 182 -6.43 13.33 19.33
CA VAL A 182 -6.81 13.61 17.94
C VAL A 182 -8.28 13.21 17.76
N SER A 183 -9.10 14.16 17.36
CA SER A 183 -10.53 13.89 17.14
C SER A 183 -10.74 12.94 15.95
N VAL A 184 -11.86 12.22 15.97
CA VAL A 184 -12.19 11.23 14.93
C VAL A 184 -12.19 11.85 13.53
N GLU A 185 -12.66 13.09 13.39
CA GLU A 185 -12.66 13.81 12.10
C GLU A 185 -11.26 14.09 11.53
N HIS A 186 -10.22 14.02 12.37
CA HIS A 186 -8.83 14.22 12.00
C HIS A 186 -8.04 12.90 11.94
N ASN A 187 -8.70 11.76 12.15
CA ASN A 187 -8.10 10.44 12.16
C ASN A 187 -8.75 9.49 11.12
N PRO A 188 -8.47 9.70 9.82
CA PRO A 188 -9.13 8.93 8.75
C PRO A 188 -8.75 7.44 8.72
N TYR A 189 -7.73 7.01 9.45
CA TYR A 189 -7.28 5.62 9.48
C TYR A 189 -7.59 4.89 10.79
N ASP A 190 -8.31 5.54 11.70
CA ASP A 190 -8.64 4.99 13.01
C ASP A 190 -7.38 4.49 13.76
N VAL A 191 -6.32 5.31 13.69
CA VAL A 191 -5.05 5.01 14.36
C VAL A 191 -5.26 5.13 15.86
N ASP A 192 -4.93 4.07 16.62
CA ASP A 192 -5.19 3.95 18.04
C ASP A 192 -3.93 3.99 18.92
N GLY A 193 -2.74 4.13 18.30
CA GLY A 193 -1.50 4.19 19.05
C GLY A 193 -0.27 4.40 18.18
N ILE A 194 0.87 4.45 18.86
CA ILE A 194 2.20 4.48 18.27
C ILE A 194 3.16 3.69 19.16
N ASP A 195 3.96 2.82 18.56
CA ASP A 195 4.96 2.05 19.28
C ASP A 195 6.27 2.84 19.51
N GLU A 196 7.22 2.24 20.27
CA GLU A 196 8.52 2.87 20.57
C GLU A 196 9.36 3.13 19.30
N ALA A 197 9.17 2.34 18.26
CA ALA A 197 9.85 2.49 16.97
C ALA A 197 9.21 3.59 16.09
N GLY A 198 8.02 4.05 16.45
CA GLY A 198 7.26 5.07 15.72
C GLY A 198 6.27 4.49 14.71
N ASN A 199 5.98 3.19 14.76
CA ASN A 199 4.95 2.60 13.92
C ASN A 199 3.57 2.90 14.48
N LEU A 200 2.63 3.23 13.60
CA LEU A 200 1.25 3.50 13.97
C LEU A 200 0.53 2.19 14.33
N GLY A 201 -0.19 2.18 15.45
CA GLY A 201 -1.08 1.10 15.85
C GLY A 201 -2.38 1.19 15.04
N ALA A 202 -2.75 0.09 14.42
CA ALA A 202 -4.06 -0.17 13.83
C ALA A 202 -4.14 -1.65 13.50
N ASP A 203 -5.35 -2.24 13.41
CA ASP A 203 -5.50 -3.56 12.78
C ASP A 203 -5.41 -3.37 11.26
N PRO A 204 -4.27 -3.70 10.63
CA PRO A 204 -4.06 -3.35 9.24
C PRO A 204 -5.05 -4.11 8.35
N GLN A 205 -5.63 -3.36 7.41
CA GLN A 205 -6.50 -3.92 6.38
C GLN A 205 -5.72 -4.08 5.09
N ILE A 206 -6.02 -5.15 4.36
CA ILE A 206 -5.57 -5.37 3.00
C ILE A 206 -6.78 -5.39 2.06
N ALA A 207 -6.58 -4.93 0.85
CA ALA A 207 -7.52 -5.08 -0.24
C ALA A 207 -7.19 -6.34 -1.03
N GLU A 208 -8.19 -7.18 -1.27
CA GLU A 208 -8.13 -8.31 -2.21
C GLU A 208 -9.10 -8.05 -3.37
N VAL A 209 -8.72 -8.37 -4.58
CA VAL A 209 -9.65 -8.32 -5.73
C VAL A 209 -10.26 -9.70 -5.94
N VAL A 210 -11.58 -9.78 -5.78
CA VAL A 210 -12.36 -11.01 -5.92
C VAL A 210 -13.56 -10.73 -6.83
N ASP A 211 -13.71 -11.50 -7.90
CA ASP A 211 -14.79 -11.36 -8.88
C ASP A 211 -14.90 -9.93 -9.48
N GLY A 212 -13.76 -9.26 -9.59
CA GLY A 212 -13.65 -7.92 -10.13
C GLY A 212 -14.09 -6.80 -9.18
N GLU A 213 -14.19 -7.10 -7.90
CA GLU A 213 -14.49 -6.14 -6.83
C GLU A 213 -13.40 -6.12 -5.77
N VAL A 214 -13.22 -4.98 -5.10
CA VAL A 214 -12.29 -4.85 -3.97
C VAL A 214 -13.00 -5.31 -2.70
N VAL A 215 -12.45 -6.36 -2.09
CA VAL A 215 -12.89 -6.91 -0.80
C VAL A 215 -11.86 -6.55 0.25
N LEU A 216 -12.31 -6.03 1.38
CA LEU A 216 -11.44 -5.73 2.51
C LEU A 216 -11.27 -6.95 3.41
N ARG A 217 -10.06 -7.14 3.89
CA ARG A 217 -9.70 -8.15 4.87
C ARG A 217 -8.89 -7.51 5.98
N LYS A 218 -9.25 -7.74 7.23
CA LYS A 218 -8.37 -7.42 8.35
C LYS A 218 -7.28 -8.48 8.48
N LEU A 219 -6.08 -8.06 8.84
CA LEU A 219 -4.97 -9.00 9.00
C LEU A 219 -5.28 -10.03 10.10
N SER A 220 -5.93 -9.60 11.19
CA SER A 220 -6.39 -10.48 12.26
C SER A 220 -7.35 -11.59 11.78
N GLU A 221 -8.14 -11.35 10.74
CA GLU A 221 -9.08 -12.33 10.17
C GLU A 221 -8.43 -13.36 9.24
N ILE A 222 -7.20 -13.09 8.79
CA ILE A 222 -6.48 -13.95 7.83
C ILE A 222 -5.48 -14.87 8.54
N THR A 223 -5.03 -14.47 9.72
CA THR A 223 -3.98 -15.17 10.49
C THR A 223 -4.51 -16.21 11.48
N GLU A 224 -5.83 -16.44 11.53
CA GLU A 224 -6.47 -17.54 12.25
C GLU A 224 -6.60 -18.79 11.33
#